data_e82332958fe2f9e63239bbe9063f4cb1
#
_entry.id   e82332958fe2f9e63239bbe9063f4cb1
#
_cell.length_a   1.000
_cell.length_b   1.000
_cell.length_c   1.000
_cell.angle_alpha   90.00
_cell.angle_beta   90.00
_cell.angle_gamma   90.00
#
_symmetry.space_group_name_H-M   'P 1'
#
loop_
_entity.id
_entity.type
_entity.pdbx_description
1 polymer ?
#
loop_
_entity_poly.entity_id
_entity_poly.type
_entity_poly.pdbx_seq_one_letter_code
_entity_poly.pdbx_strand_id
1 'polypeptide(L)'
;TMMTRLANHAAENGNGGFANLEVNAFKTFNDCVTTLIEDRANMTLAEILKLQTVLTNFALKCYPTRFDYVTHTLGTCCALIEKMDSEQTSSSETTEQIEMLLSAPLSTLALRVLEIAPYAKLMTYLPWNNWRQVANNLMKSVLSSRKPLMDAEQVEQLFNAITPLLRDKEGESGADGEESQGLSNEFKEEQLLVSRVVHLIKNEDTDALLVMYVSCRTFFTNGGSQRMQYTLVPLVFAALSLARRVVAREQAVAAGESDSPPRVSTRKVFQFVLEIITALATSFPDLAYNLFLTAVHVRCLCQCVLFGRYCFMCFMLVFIL
;
A
#
# COMPACT_ATOMS: atom_id res chain seq x y z
N THR A 1 16.30 -28.39 -3.10
CA THR A 1 17.60 -28.03 -3.67
C THR A 1 18.66 -27.83 -2.58
N MET A 2 19.96 -27.83 -2.92
CA MET A 2 21.04 -27.53 -1.97
C MET A 2 20.88 -26.13 -1.36
N MET A 3 20.55 -25.12 -2.17
CA MET A 3 20.28 -23.75 -1.73
C MET A 3 19.16 -23.69 -0.67
N THR A 4 18.08 -24.43 -0.88
CA THR A 4 16.95 -24.47 0.07
C THR A 4 17.37 -25.09 1.42
N ARG A 5 18.18 -26.15 1.41
CA ARG A 5 18.69 -26.77 2.62
C ARG A 5 19.64 -25.83 3.39
N LEU A 6 20.54 -25.16 2.69
CA LEU A 6 21.44 -24.18 3.30
C LEU A 6 20.70 -22.97 3.86
N ALA A 7 19.67 -22.48 3.16
CA ALA A 7 18.84 -21.37 3.60
C ALA A 7 18.05 -21.73 4.88
N ASN A 8 17.51 -22.95 4.95
CA ASN A 8 16.80 -23.42 6.15
C ASN A 8 17.77 -23.59 7.33
N HIS A 9 18.93 -24.18 7.10
CA HIS A 9 19.97 -24.33 8.13
C HIS A 9 20.47 -22.98 8.67
N ALA A 10 20.66 -21.98 7.80
CA ALA A 10 21.02 -20.63 8.20
C ALA A 10 19.94 -19.94 9.03
N ALA A 11 18.66 -20.16 8.69
CA ALA A 11 17.53 -19.62 9.44
C ALA A 11 17.38 -20.26 10.85
N GLU A 12 17.65 -21.55 10.97
CA GLU A 12 17.56 -22.29 12.24
C GLU A 12 18.66 -21.91 13.23
N ASN A 13 19.86 -21.56 12.75
CA ASN A 13 21.02 -21.28 13.62
C ASN A 13 21.08 -19.83 14.14
N GLY A 14 20.15 -18.94 13.83
CA GLY A 14 19.92 -17.65 14.48
C GLY A 14 21.06 -16.59 14.40
N ASN A 15 22.17 -16.90 13.80
CA ASN A 15 23.40 -16.08 13.79
C ASN A 15 23.57 -15.27 12.49
N GLY A 16 22.60 -14.48 12.09
CA GLY A 16 22.81 -13.51 10.99
C GLY A 16 23.16 -14.11 9.62
N GLY A 17 22.89 -15.39 9.40
CA GLY A 17 23.16 -16.09 8.14
C GLY A 17 24.68 -16.17 7.81
N PHE A 18 24.97 -16.24 6.52
CA PHE A 18 26.35 -16.31 6.00
C PHE A 18 27.06 -14.95 5.94
N ALA A 19 26.57 -13.92 6.63
CA ALA A 19 27.12 -12.56 6.58
C ALA A 19 28.62 -12.49 7.01
N ASN A 20 29.08 -13.43 7.80
CA ASN A 20 30.44 -13.48 8.34
C ASN A 20 31.37 -14.47 7.62
N LEU A 21 30.92 -15.08 6.52
CA LEU A 21 31.79 -15.95 5.73
C LEU A 21 32.68 -15.11 4.81
N GLU A 22 33.96 -15.48 4.69
CA GLU A 22 34.90 -14.89 3.75
C GLU A 22 34.46 -15.04 2.28
N VAL A 23 33.66 -16.08 1.99
CA VAL A 23 33.10 -16.35 0.65
C VAL A 23 31.68 -15.83 0.56
N ASN A 24 31.43 -14.98 -0.42
CA ASN A 24 30.07 -14.51 -0.72
C ASN A 24 29.28 -15.63 -1.43
N ALA A 25 28.55 -16.43 -0.61
CA ALA A 25 27.77 -17.56 -1.11
C ALA A 25 26.69 -17.12 -2.13
N PHE A 26 26.10 -15.93 -1.97
CA PHE A 26 25.13 -15.42 -2.94
C PHE A 26 25.78 -15.23 -4.32
N LYS A 27 26.95 -14.61 -4.38
CA LYS A 27 27.66 -14.40 -5.65
C LYS A 27 27.97 -15.73 -6.33
N THR A 28 28.50 -16.70 -5.58
CA THR A 28 28.82 -18.03 -6.12
C THR A 28 27.56 -18.72 -6.68
N PHE A 29 26.42 -18.67 -5.96
CA PHE A 29 25.18 -19.28 -6.47
C PHE A 29 24.61 -18.50 -7.66
N ASN A 30 24.70 -17.17 -7.65
CA ASN A 30 24.27 -16.35 -8.78
C ASN A 30 25.09 -16.68 -10.05
N ASP A 31 26.41 -16.76 -9.92
CA ASP A 31 27.29 -17.12 -11.03
C ASP A 31 26.97 -18.52 -11.56
N CYS A 32 26.75 -19.51 -10.67
CA CYS A 32 26.31 -20.85 -11.07
C CYS A 32 24.96 -20.85 -11.80
N VAL A 33 23.99 -20.05 -11.34
CA VAL A 33 22.66 -19.94 -12.00
C VAL A 33 22.82 -19.28 -13.36
N THR A 34 23.63 -18.22 -13.48
CA THR A 34 23.90 -17.53 -14.75
C THR A 34 24.54 -18.49 -15.76
N THR A 35 25.61 -19.18 -15.37
CA THR A 35 26.26 -20.19 -16.22
C THR A 35 25.29 -21.31 -16.64
N LEU A 36 24.44 -21.79 -15.72
CA LEU A 36 23.44 -22.80 -16.05
C LEU A 36 22.41 -22.34 -17.09
N ILE A 37 22.00 -21.07 -17.02
CA ILE A 37 21.07 -20.46 -17.98
C ILE A 37 21.77 -20.31 -19.36
N GLU A 38 23.04 -19.90 -19.38
CA GLU A 38 23.83 -19.73 -20.61
C GLU A 38 24.13 -21.06 -21.30
N ASP A 39 24.48 -22.09 -20.52
CA ASP A 39 24.84 -23.43 -21.06
C ASP A 39 23.62 -24.20 -21.56
N ARG A 40 22.41 -23.90 -21.06
CA ARG A 40 21.18 -24.61 -21.42
C ARG A 40 20.28 -23.75 -22.30
N ALA A 41 20.59 -23.70 -23.59
CA ALA A 41 19.80 -22.92 -24.57
C ALA A 41 18.29 -23.33 -24.68
N ASN A 42 17.89 -24.45 -24.11
CA ASN A 42 16.51 -24.96 -24.17
C ASN A 42 15.68 -24.72 -22.91
N MET A 43 16.15 -23.95 -21.95
CA MET A 43 15.36 -23.63 -20.76
C MET A 43 14.22 -22.69 -21.10
N THR A 44 13.03 -23.01 -20.61
CA THR A 44 11.87 -22.11 -20.70
C THR A 44 12.02 -20.91 -19.74
N LEU A 45 11.37 -19.80 -20.09
CA LEU A 45 11.36 -18.62 -19.21
C LEU A 45 10.82 -18.96 -17.81
N ALA A 46 9.80 -19.80 -17.72
CA ALA A 46 9.23 -20.27 -16.45
C ALA A 46 10.26 -21.02 -15.59
N GLU A 47 11.07 -21.91 -16.19
CA GLU A 47 12.14 -22.61 -15.48
C GLU A 47 13.22 -21.66 -14.97
N ILE A 48 13.59 -20.66 -15.76
CA ILE A 48 14.55 -19.63 -15.36
C ILE A 48 14.01 -18.81 -14.18
N LEU A 49 12.76 -18.34 -14.27
CA LEU A 49 12.11 -17.59 -13.19
C LEU A 49 12.02 -18.41 -11.89
N LYS A 50 11.77 -19.71 -11.99
CA LYS A 50 11.77 -20.64 -10.86
C LYS A 50 13.13 -20.71 -10.17
N LEU A 51 14.22 -20.76 -10.93
CA LEU A 51 15.58 -20.70 -10.38
C LEU A 51 15.85 -19.36 -9.69
N GLN A 52 15.44 -18.26 -10.31
CA GLN A 52 15.60 -16.91 -9.76
C GLN A 52 14.76 -16.73 -8.46
N THR A 53 13.57 -17.36 -8.39
CA THR A 53 12.77 -17.37 -7.15
C THR A 53 13.48 -18.11 -6.02
N VAL A 54 14.15 -19.24 -6.32
CA VAL A 54 14.94 -19.97 -5.32
C VAL A 54 16.15 -19.13 -4.86
N LEU A 55 16.83 -18.42 -5.78
CA LEU A 55 17.94 -17.54 -5.46
C LEU A 55 17.49 -16.33 -4.62
N THR A 56 16.34 -15.74 -4.94
CA THR A 56 15.73 -14.66 -4.17
C THR A 56 15.39 -15.12 -2.74
N ASN A 57 14.78 -16.29 -2.58
CA ASN A 57 14.50 -16.87 -1.28
C ASN A 57 15.78 -17.17 -0.47
N PHE A 58 16.83 -17.62 -1.15
CA PHE A 58 18.14 -17.82 -0.52
C PHE A 58 18.70 -16.49 -0.01
N ALA A 59 18.69 -15.43 -0.85
CA ALA A 59 19.14 -14.11 -0.46
C ALA A 59 18.39 -13.56 0.75
N LEU A 60 17.06 -13.65 0.75
CA LEU A 60 16.20 -13.17 1.84
C LEU A 60 16.45 -13.88 3.17
N LYS A 61 16.71 -15.21 3.15
CA LYS A 61 16.94 -16.00 4.36
C LYS A 61 18.37 -15.87 4.90
N CYS A 62 19.36 -15.85 4.02
CA CYS A 62 20.77 -15.85 4.41
C CYS A 62 21.34 -14.44 4.57
N TYR A 63 20.76 -13.44 3.88
CA TYR A 63 21.24 -12.06 3.87
C TYR A 63 20.09 -11.06 4.04
N PRO A 64 19.35 -11.09 5.14
CA PRO A 64 18.11 -10.32 5.33
C PRO A 64 18.31 -8.80 5.30
N THR A 65 19.54 -8.31 5.46
CA THR A 65 19.88 -6.89 5.40
C THR A 65 20.37 -6.42 4.02
N ARG A 66 20.67 -7.37 3.11
CA ARG A 66 21.28 -7.09 1.80
C ARG A 66 20.20 -7.07 0.71
N PHE A 67 19.49 -5.94 0.61
CA PHE A 67 18.44 -5.75 -0.41
C PHE A 67 18.96 -5.66 -1.84
N ASP A 68 20.24 -5.28 -2.00
CA ASP A 68 20.94 -5.25 -3.27
C ASP A 68 20.91 -6.62 -3.99
N TYR A 69 20.97 -7.71 -3.25
CA TYR A 69 20.87 -9.05 -3.84
C TYR A 69 19.48 -9.34 -4.42
N VAL A 70 18.43 -8.94 -3.72
CA VAL A 70 17.06 -9.07 -4.22
C VAL A 70 16.85 -8.17 -5.44
N THR A 71 17.34 -6.92 -5.36
CA THR A 71 17.28 -5.97 -6.48
C THR A 71 17.99 -6.51 -7.72
N HIS A 72 19.17 -7.11 -7.54
CA HIS A 72 19.92 -7.73 -8.63
C HIS A 72 19.15 -8.88 -9.27
N THR A 73 18.61 -9.81 -8.46
CA THR A 73 17.87 -10.98 -8.96
C THR A 73 16.61 -10.56 -9.73
N LEU A 74 15.81 -9.63 -9.16
CA LEU A 74 14.63 -9.11 -9.84
C LEU A 74 14.97 -8.31 -11.11
N GLY A 75 16.08 -7.56 -11.09
CA GLY A 75 16.58 -6.84 -12.26
C GLY A 75 17.00 -7.79 -13.40
N THR A 76 17.65 -8.90 -13.06
CA THR A 76 17.97 -9.96 -14.02
C THR A 76 16.71 -10.56 -14.64
N CYS A 77 15.66 -10.79 -13.83
CA CYS A 77 14.35 -11.28 -14.33
C CYS A 77 13.71 -10.28 -15.29
N CYS A 78 13.71 -8.98 -14.99
CA CYS A 78 13.22 -7.95 -15.90
C CYS A 78 13.95 -7.98 -17.24
N ALA A 79 15.29 -8.03 -17.21
CA ALA A 79 16.11 -8.03 -18.41
C ALA A 79 15.93 -9.29 -19.26
N LEU A 80 15.62 -10.43 -18.63
CA LEU A 80 15.31 -11.69 -19.33
C LEU A 80 13.93 -11.62 -20.00
N ILE A 81 12.91 -11.15 -19.28
CA ILE A 81 11.55 -10.99 -19.82
C ILE A 81 11.53 -10.04 -21.03
N GLU A 82 12.31 -8.96 -20.99
CA GLU A 82 12.41 -7.99 -22.10
C GLU A 82 13.06 -8.54 -23.36
N LYS A 83 13.86 -9.58 -23.24
CA LYS A 83 14.52 -10.26 -24.38
C LYS A 83 13.69 -11.35 -25.00
N MET A 84 12.62 -11.80 -24.32
CA MET A 84 11.77 -12.89 -24.76
C MET A 84 10.58 -12.40 -25.57
N ASP A 85 10.05 -13.28 -26.42
CA ASP A 85 8.85 -13.00 -27.20
C ASP A 85 7.61 -12.86 -26.29
N SER A 86 6.65 -12.05 -26.74
CA SER A 86 5.40 -11.79 -26.00
C SER A 86 4.57 -13.07 -25.74
N GLU A 87 4.65 -14.07 -26.59
CA GLU A 87 3.95 -15.35 -26.37
C GLU A 87 4.51 -16.12 -25.18
N GLN A 88 5.83 -16.16 -25.01
CA GLN A 88 6.48 -16.82 -23.88
C GLN A 88 6.23 -16.08 -22.56
N THR A 89 6.18 -14.76 -22.63
CA THR A 89 5.91 -13.91 -21.45
C THR A 89 4.46 -14.05 -20.98
N SER A 90 3.51 -14.25 -21.90
CA SER A 90 2.07 -14.35 -21.60
C SER A 90 1.62 -15.77 -21.26
N SER A 91 2.51 -16.76 -21.25
CA SER A 91 2.14 -18.13 -20.90
C SER A 91 1.65 -18.23 -19.44
N SER A 92 0.68 -19.09 -19.19
CA SER A 92 0.12 -19.32 -17.85
C SER A 92 1.20 -19.72 -16.83
N GLU A 93 2.15 -20.58 -17.27
CA GLU A 93 3.25 -21.03 -16.41
C GLU A 93 4.21 -19.90 -16.05
N THR A 94 4.58 -19.05 -17.02
CA THR A 94 5.43 -17.88 -16.79
C THR A 94 4.74 -16.90 -15.84
N THR A 95 3.45 -16.64 -16.03
CA THR A 95 2.65 -15.76 -15.18
C THR A 95 2.63 -16.25 -13.73
N GLU A 96 2.43 -17.55 -13.51
CA GLU A 96 2.47 -18.15 -12.17
C GLU A 96 3.85 -18.00 -11.51
N GLN A 97 4.93 -18.18 -12.28
CA GLN A 97 6.29 -18.02 -11.76
C GLN A 97 6.62 -16.55 -11.41
N ILE A 98 6.13 -15.58 -12.21
CA ILE A 98 6.26 -14.14 -11.85
C ILE A 98 5.50 -13.86 -10.56
N GLU A 99 4.28 -14.37 -10.40
CA GLU A 99 3.49 -14.21 -9.17
C GLU A 99 4.22 -14.80 -7.95
N MET A 100 4.78 -15.99 -8.07
CA MET A 100 5.57 -16.62 -7.02
C MET A 100 6.84 -15.81 -6.68
N LEU A 101 7.53 -15.30 -7.70
CA LEU A 101 8.72 -14.47 -7.53
C LEU A 101 8.40 -13.16 -6.79
N LEU A 102 7.30 -12.49 -7.14
CA LEU A 102 6.85 -11.27 -6.50
C LEU A 102 6.32 -11.50 -5.07
N SER A 103 5.76 -12.67 -4.81
CA SER A 103 5.27 -13.02 -3.47
C SER A 103 6.39 -13.39 -2.50
N ALA A 104 7.53 -13.87 -2.99
CA ALA A 104 8.66 -14.32 -2.17
C ALA A 104 9.20 -13.25 -1.20
N PRO A 105 9.48 -11.99 -1.60
CA PRO A 105 10.03 -10.98 -0.72
C PRO A 105 9.01 -10.34 0.23
N LEU A 106 7.70 -10.53 0.03
CA LEU A 106 6.67 -9.84 0.79
C LEU A 106 6.72 -10.16 2.29
N SER A 107 6.99 -11.41 2.65
CA SER A 107 7.05 -11.83 4.07
C SER A 107 8.18 -11.18 4.85
N THR A 108 9.27 -10.81 4.17
CA THR A 108 10.48 -10.26 4.81
C THR A 108 10.55 -8.74 4.66
N LEU A 109 10.25 -8.22 3.48
CA LEU A 109 10.41 -6.80 3.15
C LEU A 109 9.14 -5.99 3.37
N ALA A 110 7.98 -6.60 3.22
CA ALA A 110 6.68 -5.92 3.28
C ALA A 110 6.65 -4.65 2.39
N LEU A 111 6.40 -3.48 2.97
CA LEU A 111 6.36 -2.21 2.24
C LEU A 111 7.67 -1.89 1.50
N ARG A 112 8.83 -2.26 2.07
CA ARG A 112 10.15 -1.94 1.49
C ARG A 112 10.40 -2.57 0.12
N VAL A 113 9.60 -3.55 -0.27
CA VAL A 113 9.67 -4.15 -1.60
C VAL A 113 9.39 -3.11 -2.70
N LEU A 114 8.62 -2.07 -2.40
CA LEU A 114 8.29 -0.99 -3.34
C LEU A 114 9.47 -0.02 -3.59
N GLU A 115 10.47 0.01 -2.71
CA GLU A 115 11.73 0.73 -2.93
C GLU A 115 12.58 0.07 -4.03
N ILE A 116 12.24 -1.17 -4.42
CA ILE A 116 12.95 -1.96 -5.44
C ILE A 116 12.30 -1.70 -6.81
N ALA A 117 12.90 -0.83 -7.64
CA ALA A 117 12.35 -0.49 -8.96
C ALA A 117 12.01 -1.70 -9.86
N PRO A 118 12.85 -2.77 -9.96
CA PRO A 118 12.49 -3.98 -10.69
C PRO A 118 11.22 -4.66 -10.22
N TYR A 119 10.84 -4.54 -8.95
CA TYR A 119 9.61 -5.14 -8.41
C TYR A 119 8.36 -4.52 -9.04
N ALA A 120 8.27 -3.19 -9.03
CA ALA A 120 7.17 -2.47 -9.66
C ALA A 120 7.08 -2.77 -11.17
N LYS A 121 8.24 -2.88 -11.83
CA LYS A 121 8.31 -3.23 -13.25
C LYS A 121 7.81 -4.66 -13.53
N LEU A 122 8.17 -5.63 -12.72
CA LEU A 122 7.68 -7.02 -12.86
C LEU A 122 6.16 -7.11 -12.69
N MET A 123 5.56 -6.28 -11.84
CA MET A 123 4.09 -6.24 -11.69
C MET A 123 3.38 -5.84 -12.99
N THR A 124 4.00 -5.01 -13.85
CA THR A 124 3.39 -4.57 -15.11
C THR A 124 3.31 -5.67 -16.16
N TYR A 125 4.08 -6.75 -16.02
CA TYR A 125 4.00 -7.92 -16.92
C TYR A 125 2.88 -8.89 -16.55
N LEU A 126 2.25 -8.71 -15.38
CA LEU A 126 1.17 -9.59 -14.94
C LEU A 126 -0.17 -9.23 -15.62
N PRO A 127 -0.98 -10.22 -16.02
CA PRO A 127 -2.39 -10.02 -16.31
C PRO A 127 -3.12 -9.40 -15.10
N TRP A 128 -4.21 -8.67 -15.37
CA TRP A 128 -4.94 -7.91 -14.35
C TRP A 128 -5.34 -8.74 -13.12
N ASN A 129 -5.82 -9.96 -13.34
CA ASN A 129 -6.26 -10.85 -12.24
C ASN A 129 -5.09 -11.32 -11.36
N ASN A 130 -3.95 -11.66 -11.97
CA ASN A 130 -2.74 -12.07 -11.24
C ASN A 130 -2.12 -10.87 -10.51
N TRP A 131 -2.12 -9.69 -11.14
CA TRP A 131 -1.71 -8.46 -10.47
C TRP A 131 -2.59 -8.17 -9.25
N ARG A 132 -3.93 -8.34 -9.37
CA ARG A 132 -4.87 -8.21 -8.24
C ARG A 132 -4.51 -9.16 -7.09
N GLN A 133 -4.13 -10.40 -7.40
CA GLN A 133 -3.72 -11.38 -6.40
C GLN A 133 -2.41 -10.98 -5.69
N VAL A 134 -1.40 -10.57 -6.43
CA VAL A 134 -0.14 -10.04 -5.87
C VAL A 134 -0.41 -8.79 -5.03
N ALA A 135 -1.24 -7.87 -5.50
CA ALA A 135 -1.63 -6.67 -4.77
C ALA A 135 -2.33 -7.00 -3.44
N ASN A 136 -3.19 -8.02 -3.42
CA ASN A 136 -3.85 -8.50 -2.20
C ASN A 136 -2.84 -9.09 -1.21
N ASN A 137 -1.87 -9.88 -1.70
CA ASN A 137 -0.79 -10.43 -0.87
C ASN A 137 0.13 -9.33 -0.32
N LEU A 138 0.46 -8.33 -1.15
CA LEU A 138 1.22 -7.14 -0.72
C LEU A 138 0.48 -6.40 0.40
N MET A 139 -0.83 -6.14 0.24
CA MET A 139 -1.65 -5.49 1.25
C MET A 139 -1.66 -6.24 2.58
N LYS A 140 -1.87 -7.56 2.55
CA LYS A 140 -1.82 -8.41 3.74
C LYS A 140 -0.47 -8.32 4.44
N SER A 141 0.62 -8.33 3.69
CA SER A 141 1.98 -8.21 4.22
C SER A 141 2.23 -6.83 4.84
N VAL A 142 1.86 -5.74 4.14
CA VAL A 142 2.01 -4.36 4.65
C VAL A 142 1.24 -4.18 5.95
N LEU A 143 -0.02 -4.61 6.01
CA LEU A 143 -0.85 -4.51 7.21
C LEU A 143 -0.31 -5.36 8.37
N SER A 144 0.21 -6.56 8.08
CA SER A 144 0.80 -7.45 9.08
C SER A 144 2.09 -6.88 9.67
N SER A 145 2.87 -6.16 8.87
CA SER A 145 4.11 -5.51 9.33
C SER A 145 3.86 -4.36 10.29
N ARG A 146 2.67 -3.75 10.26
CA ARG A 146 2.26 -2.57 11.06
C ARG A 146 3.22 -1.37 10.97
N LYS A 147 4.09 -1.35 9.97
CA LYS A 147 5.00 -0.23 9.75
C LYS A 147 4.22 0.96 9.21
N PRO A 148 4.43 2.16 9.79
CA PRO A 148 3.74 3.34 9.31
C PRO A 148 4.24 3.78 7.93
N LEU A 149 3.34 4.37 7.15
CA LEU A 149 3.64 5.15 5.95
C LEU A 149 3.94 6.58 6.41
N MET A 150 5.15 7.07 6.14
CA MET A 150 5.65 8.32 6.73
C MET A 150 5.67 9.48 5.74
N ASP A 151 5.61 9.22 4.44
CA ASP A 151 5.67 10.23 3.40
C ASP A 151 4.69 9.97 2.26
N ALA A 152 4.46 10.99 1.42
CA ALA A 152 3.52 10.94 0.32
C ALA A 152 4.00 9.99 -0.80
N GLU A 153 5.30 9.87 -0.99
CA GLU A 153 5.88 9.00 -2.02
C GLU A 153 5.58 7.53 -1.72
N GLN A 154 5.74 7.09 -0.45
CA GLN A 154 5.39 5.74 -0.03
C GLN A 154 3.90 5.44 -0.23
N VAL A 155 3.02 6.42 0.03
CA VAL A 155 1.57 6.29 -0.21
C VAL A 155 1.29 6.11 -1.70
N GLU A 156 1.89 6.92 -2.56
CA GLU A 156 1.71 6.85 -4.01
C GLU A 156 2.26 5.54 -4.59
N GLN A 157 3.46 5.12 -4.18
CA GLN A 157 4.05 3.85 -4.59
C GLN A 157 3.15 2.67 -4.21
N LEU A 158 2.63 2.65 -2.98
CA LEU A 158 1.73 1.60 -2.53
C LEU A 158 0.44 1.58 -3.35
N PHE A 159 -0.23 2.73 -3.53
CA PHE A 159 -1.49 2.79 -4.26
C PHE A 159 -1.33 2.48 -5.75
N ASN A 160 -0.23 2.85 -6.37
CA ASN A 160 0.09 2.44 -7.73
C ASN A 160 0.29 0.93 -7.83
N ALA A 161 0.97 0.30 -6.87
CA ALA A 161 1.17 -1.14 -6.83
C ALA A 161 -0.14 -1.93 -6.63
N ILE A 162 -1.09 -1.39 -5.87
CA ILE A 162 -2.39 -2.04 -5.60
C ILE A 162 -3.53 -1.51 -6.48
N THR A 163 -3.22 -0.88 -7.60
CA THR A 163 -4.22 -0.32 -8.55
C THR A 163 -5.40 -1.27 -8.85
N PRO A 164 -5.20 -2.60 -9.06
CA PRO A 164 -6.32 -3.50 -9.33
C PRO A 164 -7.30 -3.68 -8.17
N LEU A 165 -6.91 -3.32 -6.93
CA LEU A 165 -7.82 -3.31 -5.78
C LEU A 165 -8.59 -1.98 -5.67
N LEU A 166 -8.06 -0.92 -6.29
CA LEU A 166 -8.62 0.43 -6.21
C LEU A 166 -9.58 0.75 -7.35
N ARG A 167 -9.39 0.18 -8.54
CA ARG A 167 -10.23 0.44 -9.72
C ARG A 167 -10.45 -0.81 -10.55
N ASP A 168 -11.48 -0.81 -11.37
CA ASP A 168 -11.74 -1.86 -12.34
C ASP A 168 -10.85 -1.72 -13.57
N LYS A 169 -10.72 -2.80 -14.34
CA LYS A 169 -9.99 -2.79 -15.61
C LYS A 169 -10.67 -1.85 -16.59
N GLU A 170 -9.89 -1.08 -17.32
CA GLU A 170 -10.42 -0.21 -18.37
C GLU A 170 -11.11 -1.08 -19.44
N GLY A 171 -12.40 -0.77 -19.71
CA GLY A 171 -13.24 -1.51 -20.65
C GLY A 171 -14.24 -2.48 -20.00
N GLU A 172 -14.12 -2.82 -18.74
CA GLU A 172 -15.12 -3.61 -18.00
C GLU A 172 -16.14 -2.74 -17.24
N SER A 173 -15.89 -1.43 -17.18
CA SER A 173 -16.79 -0.46 -16.55
C SER A 173 -18.03 -0.22 -17.42
N GLY A 174 -19.02 -1.06 -17.34
CA GLY A 174 -20.32 -0.77 -17.96
C GLY A 174 -21.11 -1.91 -18.59
N ALA A 175 -20.67 -3.14 -18.51
CA ALA A 175 -21.40 -4.24 -19.14
C ALA A 175 -22.54 -4.85 -18.29
N ASP A 176 -22.60 -4.56 -16.99
CA ASP A 176 -23.64 -5.12 -16.12
C ASP A 176 -24.49 -4.04 -15.48
N GLY A 177 -25.53 -3.65 -16.26
CA GLY A 177 -26.70 -2.95 -15.77
C GLY A 177 -27.59 -3.85 -14.88
N GLU A 178 -26.99 -4.69 -14.04
CA GLU A 178 -27.72 -5.46 -13.03
C GLU A 178 -27.47 -4.90 -11.63
N GLU A 179 -28.32 -3.98 -11.26
CA GLU A 179 -28.49 -3.38 -9.92
C GLU A 179 -28.87 -4.36 -8.81
N SER A 180 -28.66 -5.65 -8.90
CA SER A 180 -29.27 -6.56 -7.92
C SER A 180 -28.52 -7.83 -7.53
N GLN A 181 -27.21 -7.94 -7.76
CA GLN A 181 -26.44 -8.96 -7.05
C GLN A 181 -25.54 -8.26 -6.02
N GLY A 182 -25.85 -8.47 -4.74
CA GLY A 182 -25.09 -7.89 -3.63
C GLY A 182 -23.60 -8.11 -3.81
N LEU A 183 -22.79 -7.05 -3.68
CA LEU A 183 -21.33 -7.05 -3.76
C LEU A 183 -20.75 -8.32 -3.16
N SER A 184 -19.93 -9.04 -3.91
CA SER A 184 -19.38 -10.32 -3.46
C SER A 184 -18.64 -10.13 -2.11
N ASN A 185 -18.66 -11.14 -1.27
CA ASN A 185 -17.97 -11.07 0.02
C ASN A 185 -16.47 -10.81 -0.17
N GLU A 186 -15.88 -11.37 -1.24
CA GLU A 186 -14.48 -11.14 -1.60
C GLU A 186 -14.19 -9.67 -1.89
N PHE A 187 -15.06 -9.00 -2.66
CA PHE A 187 -14.93 -7.57 -2.91
C PHE A 187 -14.99 -6.74 -1.62
N LYS A 188 -15.94 -7.05 -0.72
CA LYS A 188 -16.05 -6.36 0.58
C LYS A 188 -14.80 -6.55 1.42
N GLU A 189 -14.27 -7.77 1.49
CA GLU A 189 -13.04 -8.08 2.23
C GLU A 189 -11.84 -7.33 1.66
N GLU A 190 -11.69 -7.27 0.34
CA GLU A 190 -10.63 -6.49 -0.31
C GLU A 190 -10.74 -4.99 0.01
N GLN A 191 -11.96 -4.43 -0.09
CA GLN A 191 -12.15 -3.01 0.21
C GLN A 191 -11.92 -2.70 1.70
N LEU A 192 -12.29 -3.60 2.60
CA LEU A 192 -11.96 -3.49 4.02
C LEU A 192 -10.45 -3.60 4.26
N LEU A 193 -9.74 -4.41 3.49
CA LEU A 193 -8.29 -4.50 3.56
C LEU A 193 -7.63 -3.18 3.13
N VAL A 194 -8.06 -2.62 1.99
CA VAL A 194 -7.58 -1.32 1.49
C VAL A 194 -7.87 -0.20 2.49
N SER A 195 -9.06 -0.16 3.07
CA SER A 195 -9.46 0.88 4.03
C SER A 195 -8.56 0.94 5.27
N ARG A 196 -8.02 -0.20 5.70
CA ARG A 196 -7.11 -0.28 6.86
C ARG A 196 -5.77 0.44 6.65
N VAL A 197 -5.36 0.68 5.40
CA VAL A 197 -4.12 1.42 5.09
C VAL A 197 -4.14 2.82 5.66
N VAL A 198 -5.31 3.46 5.67
CA VAL A 198 -5.47 4.81 6.22
C VAL A 198 -4.94 4.92 7.66
N HIS A 199 -5.06 3.85 8.44
CA HIS A 199 -4.57 3.81 9.82
C HIS A 199 -3.04 3.64 9.95
N LEU A 200 -2.38 3.22 8.86
CA LEU A 200 -0.92 3.13 8.81
C LEU A 200 -0.28 4.47 8.43
N ILE A 201 -1.04 5.41 7.87
CA ILE A 201 -0.53 6.72 7.46
C ILE A 201 -0.32 7.56 8.72
N LYS A 202 0.93 7.89 8.99
CA LYS A 202 1.33 8.67 10.18
C LYS A 202 2.45 9.63 9.81
N ASN A 203 2.29 10.87 10.24
CA ASN A 203 3.35 11.86 10.19
C ASN A 203 3.18 12.80 11.40
N GLU A 204 4.29 13.23 11.97
CA GLU A 204 4.25 14.20 13.07
C GLU A 204 3.90 15.60 12.53
N ASP A 205 4.37 15.92 11.34
CA ASP A 205 3.99 17.15 10.66
C ASP A 205 2.56 17.05 10.11
N THR A 206 1.70 17.93 10.60
CA THR A 206 0.29 18.02 10.21
C THR A 206 0.12 18.44 8.75
N ASP A 207 1.07 19.23 8.22
CA ASP A 207 1.02 19.71 6.84
C ASP A 207 1.33 18.57 5.86
N ALA A 208 2.40 17.81 6.13
CA ALA A 208 2.75 16.61 5.37
C ALA A 208 1.63 15.56 5.44
N LEU A 209 1.03 15.36 6.62
CA LEU A 209 -0.05 14.39 6.80
C LEU A 209 -1.30 14.76 5.97
N LEU A 210 -1.64 16.05 5.85
CA LEU A 210 -2.75 16.46 4.97
C LEU A 210 -2.44 16.16 3.50
N VAL A 211 -1.20 16.38 3.04
CA VAL A 211 -0.79 16.05 1.66
C VAL A 211 -0.98 14.55 1.40
N MET A 212 -0.56 13.70 2.34
CA MET A 212 -0.76 12.24 2.22
C MET A 212 -2.25 11.88 2.13
N TYR A 213 -3.12 12.51 2.91
CA TYR A 213 -4.57 12.27 2.83
C TYR A 213 -5.19 12.79 1.52
N VAL A 214 -4.66 13.88 0.95
CA VAL A 214 -5.10 14.37 -0.37
C VAL A 214 -4.75 13.34 -1.46
N SER A 215 -3.53 12.78 -1.45
CA SER A 215 -3.17 11.66 -2.34
C SER A 215 -4.12 10.48 -2.17
N CYS A 216 -4.41 10.05 -0.94
CA CYS A 216 -5.36 8.96 -0.68
C CYS A 216 -6.75 9.25 -1.29
N ARG A 217 -7.28 10.46 -1.10
CA ARG A 217 -8.57 10.85 -1.67
C ARG A 217 -8.58 10.71 -3.17
N THR A 218 -7.53 11.16 -3.85
CA THR A 218 -7.42 11.06 -5.31
C THR A 218 -7.52 9.63 -5.80
N PHE A 219 -6.79 8.70 -5.18
CA PHE A 219 -6.87 7.29 -5.52
C PHE A 219 -8.25 6.68 -5.22
N PHE A 220 -8.85 7.01 -4.08
CA PHE A 220 -10.13 6.43 -3.65
C PHE A 220 -11.32 6.96 -4.45
N THR A 221 -11.32 8.22 -4.87
CA THR A 221 -12.40 8.78 -5.69
C THR A 221 -12.36 8.27 -7.13
N ASN A 222 -11.17 7.94 -7.66
CA ASN A 222 -11.02 7.39 -9.01
C ASN A 222 -11.44 5.91 -9.09
N GLY A 223 -11.71 5.24 -7.97
CA GLY A 223 -12.01 3.82 -7.87
C GLY A 223 -13.45 3.40 -8.14
N GLY A 224 -14.34 4.36 -8.41
CA GLY A 224 -15.77 4.10 -8.61
C GLY A 224 -16.59 4.16 -7.32
N SER A 225 -17.90 4.41 -7.48
CA SER A 225 -18.81 4.69 -6.34
C SER A 225 -18.88 3.56 -5.32
N GLN A 226 -18.90 2.31 -5.78
CA GLN A 226 -19.06 1.14 -4.89
C GLN A 226 -17.91 0.99 -3.88
N ARG A 227 -16.69 1.45 -4.20
CA ARG A 227 -15.51 1.41 -3.31
C ARG A 227 -15.49 2.57 -2.32
N MET A 228 -16.06 3.71 -2.70
CA MET A 228 -15.98 4.96 -1.93
C MET A 228 -16.52 4.81 -0.50
N GLN A 229 -17.61 4.06 -0.31
CA GLN A 229 -18.18 3.83 1.02
C GLN A 229 -17.23 3.12 2.00
N TYR A 230 -16.30 2.30 1.49
CA TYR A 230 -15.34 1.57 2.33
C TYR A 230 -14.07 2.38 2.59
N THR A 231 -13.61 3.14 1.59
CA THR A 231 -12.29 3.77 1.60
C THR A 231 -12.32 5.22 2.07
N LEU A 232 -13.36 5.99 1.70
CA LEU A 232 -13.46 7.40 2.09
C LEU A 232 -13.93 7.60 3.54
N VAL A 233 -14.72 6.69 4.10
CA VAL A 233 -15.19 6.80 5.49
C VAL A 233 -14.03 6.81 6.49
N PRO A 234 -13.09 5.86 6.48
CA PRO A 234 -11.90 5.92 7.34
C PRO A 234 -11.06 7.17 7.11
N LEU A 235 -10.99 7.66 5.87
CA LEU A 235 -10.26 8.88 5.55
C LEU A 235 -10.90 10.12 6.19
N VAL A 236 -12.25 10.21 6.23
CA VAL A 236 -12.95 11.27 6.96
C VAL A 236 -12.57 11.27 8.44
N PHE A 237 -12.60 10.11 9.10
CA PHE A 237 -12.23 10.02 10.52
C PHE A 237 -10.76 10.35 10.77
N ALA A 238 -9.86 9.94 9.88
CA ALA A 238 -8.45 10.29 9.95
C ALA A 238 -8.25 11.80 9.79
N ALA A 239 -8.95 12.45 8.86
CA ALA A 239 -8.90 13.90 8.67
C ALA A 239 -9.52 14.67 9.86
N LEU A 240 -10.59 14.17 10.48
CA LEU A 240 -11.14 14.75 11.71
C LEU A 240 -10.17 14.64 12.89
N SER A 241 -9.41 13.54 12.98
CA SER A 241 -8.33 13.40 13.95
C SER A 241 -7.20 14.40 13.68
N LEU A 242 -6.84 14.61 12.42
CA LEU A 242 -5.88 15.63 12.00
C LEU A 242 -6.36 17.04 12.41
N ALA A 243 -7.64 17.36 12.20
CA ALA A 243 -8.20 18.65 12.59
C ALA A 243 -7.96 18.95 14.09
N ARG A 244 -8.15 17.96 14.96
CA ARG A 244 -7.87 18.10 16.41
C ARG A 244 -6.39 18.38 16.68
N ARG A 245 -5.47 17.73 15.96
CA ARG A 245 -4.03 17.96 16.09
C ARG A 245 -3.64 19.37 15.62
N VAL A 246 -4.25 19.86 14.52
CA VAL A 246 -4.02 21.22 14.02
C VAL A 246 -4.51 22.26 15.02
N VAL A 247 -5.71 22.07 15.60
CA VAL A 247 -6.24 22.95 16.66
C VAL A 247 -5.29 23.00 17.85
N ALA A 248 -4.78 21.87 18.31
CA ALA A 248 -3.83 21.83 19.43
C ALA A 248 -2.53 22.60 19.10
N ARG A 249 -2.03 22.52 17.87
CA ARG A 249 -0.87 23.32 17.42
C ARG A 249 -1.20 24.80 17.32
N GLU A 250 -2.37 25.19 16.77
CA GLU A 250 -2.79 26.59 16.72
C GLU A 250 -2.89 27.21 18.14
N GLN A 251 -3.35 26.42 19.12
CA GLN A 251 -3.41 26.85 20.52
C GLN A 251 -2.03 27.00 21.17
N ALA A 252 -1.12 26.04 20.94
CA ALA A 252 0.24 26.11 21.45
C ALA A 252 0.97 27.36 20.93
N VAL A 253 0.75 27.74 19.68
CA VAL A 253 1.26 28.99 19.11
C VAL A 253 0.62 30.19 19.75
N ALA A 254 -0.71 30.22 19.97
CA ALA A 254 -1.42 31.31 20.63
C ALA A 254 -1.01 31.47 22.08
N ALA A 255 -0.62 30.38 22.76
CA ALA A 255 -0.10 30.40 24.14
C ALA A 255 1.39 30.80 24.24
N GLY A 256 2.09 30.96 23.10
CA GLY A 256 3.52 31.23 23.05
C GLY A 256 4.42 30.03 23.36
N GLU A 257 3.86 28.81 23.34
CA GLU A 257 4.60 27.56 23.60
C GLU A 257 5.32 27.03 22.36
N SER A 258 4.98 27.53 21.16
CA SER A 258 5.59 27.13 19.89
C SER A 258 5.73 28.32 18.95
N ASP A 259 6.89 28.43 18.30
CA ASP A 259 7.21 29.53 17.37
C ASP A 259 6.77 29.27 15.91
N SER A 260 6.38 28.04 15.56
CA SER A 260 6.03 27.72 14.19
C SER A 260 4.55 27.37 14.01
N PRO A 261 3.75 28.32 13.47
CA PRO A 261 2.36 28.05 13.16
C PRO A 261 2.24 26.99 12.06
N PRO A 262 1.21 26.11 12.11
CA PRO A 262 0.93 25.18 11.04
C PRO A 262 0.59 25.95 9.75
N ARG A 263 1.12 25.54 8.60
CA ARG A 263 0.77 26.11 7.28
C ARG A 263 -0.67 25.75 6.91
N VAL A 264 -1.11 24.58 7.36
CA VAL A 264 -2.48 24.10 7.21
C VAL A 264 -3.30 24.54 8.39
N SER A 265 -4.30 25.37 8.15
CA SER A 265 -5.25 25.80 9.17
C SER A 265 -6.35 24.75 9.40
N THR A 266 -6.95 24.77 10.59
CA THR A 266 -8.14 23.98 10.92
C THR A 266 -9.24 24.11 9.86
N ARG A 267 -9.44 25.31 9.31
CA ARG A 267 -10.41 25.56 8.23
C ARG A 267 -10.13 24.75 6.98
N LYS A 268 -8.86 24.63 6.53
CA LYS A 268 -8.48 23.84 5.35
C LYS A 268 -8.73 22.35 5.57
N VAL A 269 -8.47 21.84 6.77
CA VAL A 269 -8.76 20.43 7.08
C VAL A 269 -10.27 20.15 7.02
N PHE A 270 -11.12 21.02 7.59
CA PHE A 270 -12.57 20.84 7.48
C PHE A 270 -13.08 21.01 6.06
N GLN A 271 -12.49 21.89 5.25
CA GLN A 271 -12.81 21.98 3.83
C GLN A 271 -12.51 20.64 3.12
N PHE A 272 -11.36 20.04 3.37
CA PHE A 272 -11.00 18.72 2.84
C PHE A 272 -12.00 17.64 3.28
N VAL A 273 -12.43 17.64 4.54
CA VAL A 273 -13.46 16.71 5.04
C VAL A 273 -14.78 16.92 4.28
N LEU A 274 -15.21 18.15 4.09
CA LEU A 274 -16.45 18.45 3.34
C LEU A 274 -16.37 18.02 1.88
N GLU A 275 -15.23 18.18 1.24
CA GLU A 275 -15.02 17.71 -0.15
C GLU A 275 -15.19 16.18 -0.26
N ILE A 276 -14.68 15.41 0.72
CA ILE A 276 -14.87 13.95 0.77
C ILE A 276 -16.35 13.60 0.97
N ILE A 277 -17.03 14.26 1.92
CA ILE A 277 -18.43 14.02 2.22
C ILE A 277 -19.31 14.37 1.01
N THR A 278 -19.01 15.46 0.30
CA THR A 278 -19.71 15.84 -0.93
C THR A 278 -19.54 14.79 -2.03
N ALA A 279 -18.34 14.22 -2.18
CA ALA A 279 -18.10 13.14 -3.13
C ALA A 279 -18.93 11.88 -2.76
N LEU A 280 -19.09 11.57 -1.48
CA LEU A 280 -19.93 10.46 -1.01
C LEU A 280 -21.42 10.74 -1.19
N ALA A 281 -21.86 11.98 -1.07
CA ALA A 281 -23.28 12.34 -1.10
C ALA A 281 -23.98 12.00 -2.42
N THR A 282 -23.24 11.94 -3.52
CA THR A 282 -23.78 11.59 -4.85
C THR A 282 -24.26 10.14 -4.93
N SER A 283 -23.59 9.22 -4.23
CA SER A 283 -23.90 7.78 -4.29
C SER A 283 -24.46 7.22 -2.98
N PHE A 284 -24.15 7.84 -1.84
CA PHE A 284 -24.51 7.37 -0.49
C PHE A 284 -24.99 8.54 0.40
N PRO A 285 -26.18 9.13 0.11
CA PRO A 285 -26.64 10.35 0.79
C PRO A 285 -26.81 10.16 2.31
N ASP A 286 -27.36 9.04 2.77
CA ASP A 286 -27.56 8.78 4.21
C ASP A 286 -26.22 8.66 4.96
N LEU A 287 -25.25 7.98 4.36
CA LEU A 287 -23.89 7.87 4.91
C LEU A 287 -23.22 9.24 4.97
N ALA A 288 -23.32 10.02 3.89
CA ALA A 288 -22.78 11.36 3.82
C ALA A 288 -23.41 12.29 4.86
N TYR A 289 -24.73 12.20 5.08
CA TYR A 289 -25.42 12.97 6.11
C TYR A 289 -24.90 12.65 7.52
N ASN A 290 -24.75 11.37 7.86
CA ASN A 290 -24.22 10.95 9.16
C ASN A 290 -22.76 11.44 9.39
N LEU A 291 -21.94 11.35 8.34
CA LEU A 291 -20.57 11.86 8.38
C LEU A 291 -20.53 13.39 8.51
N PHE A 292 -21.46 14.09 7.85
CA PHE A 292 -21.60 15.55 7.98
C PHE A 292 -21.94 15.96 9.41
N LEU A 293 -22.92 15.30 10.04
CA LEU A 293 -23.26 15.56 11.45
C LEU A 293 -22.05 15.32 12.36
N THR A 294 -21.30 14.23 12.13
CA THR A 294 -20.07 13.95 12.89
C THR A 294 -19.02 15.05 12.69
N ALA A 295 -18.84 15.51 11.46
CA ALA A 295 -17.89 16.58 11.15
C ALA A 295 -18.28 17.93 11.81
N VAL A 296 -19.57 18.27 11.80
CA VAL A 296 -20.10 19.45 12.48
C VAL A 296 -19.86 19.36 13.98
N HIS A 297 -20.14 18.20 14.59
CA HIS A 297 -19.91 17.99 16.03
C HIS A 297 -18.42 18.20 16.39
N VAL A 298 -17.51 17.56 15.65
CA VAL A 298 -16.05 17.72 15.87
C VAL A 298 -15.62 19.18 15.66
N ARG A 299 -16.17 19.87 14.65
CA ARG A 299 -15.87 21.29 14.40
C ARG A 299 -16.32 22.17 15.55
N CYS A 300 -17.53 21.95 16.07
CA CYS A 300 -18.02 22.68 17.23
C CYS A 300 -17.11 22.47 18.45
N LEU A 301 -16.71 21.23 18.73
CA LEU A 301 -15.75 20.93 19.80
C LEU A 301 -14.42 21.66 19.60
N CYS A 302 -13.87 21.64 18.41
CA CYS A 302 -12.63 22.35 18.08
C CYS A 302 -12.75 23.87 18.29
N GLN A 303 -13.88 24.47 17.92
CA GLN A 303 -14.15 25.91 18.16
C GLN A 303 -14.29 26.25 19.62
N CYS A 304 -14.99 25.41 20.41
CA CYS A 304 -15.08 25.57 21.84
C CYS A 304 -13.71 25.57 22.52
N VAL A 305 -12.84 24.70 22.08
CA VAL A 305 -11.47 24.58 22.57
C VAL A 305 -10.66 25.84 22.21
N LEU A 306 -10.76 26.33 20.96
CA LEU A 306 -10.03 27.54 20.49
C LEU A 306 -10.46 28.82 21.19
N PHE A 307 -11.74 28.99 21.48
CA PHE A 307 -12.27 30.28 22.01
C PHE A 307 -12.56 30.26 23.51
N GLY A 308 -12.31 29.12 24.20
CA GLY A 308 -12.55 29.01 25.65
C GLY A 308 -14.02 29.22 26.04
N ARG A 309 -14.96 29.17 25.09
CA ARG A 309 -16.39 29.37 25.29
C ARG A 309 -17.16 28.08 25.05
N TYR A 310 -17.93 27.66 26.04
CA TYR A 310 -18.92 26.61 25.86
C TYR A 310 -19.95 27.07 24.81
N CYS A 311 -19.93 26.48 23.62
CA CYS A 311 -20.94 26.79 22.61
C CYS A 311 -22.23 26.07 23.00
N PHE A 312 -23.30 26.81 23.19
CA PHE A 312 -24.64 26.30 23.49
C PHE A 312 -25.12 25.27 22.41
N MET A 313 -24.64 25.42 21.17
CA MET A 313 -24.90 24.45 20.07
C MET A 313 -24.27 23.08 20.33
N CYS A 314 -23.09 23.01 20.99
CA CYS A 314 -22.47 21.72 21.35
C CYS A 314 -23.31 20.98 22.41
N PHE A 315 -23.92 21.74 23.34
CA PHE A 315 -24.77 21.18 24.38
C PHE A 315 -26.07 20.59 23.78
N MET A 316 -26.68 21.27 22.82
CA MET A 316 -27.92 20.82 22.17
C MET A 316 -27.69 19.61 21.25
N LEU A 317 -26.52 19.51 20.55
CA LEU A 317 -26.21 18.34 19.70
C LEU A 317 -25.92 17.07 20.49
N VAL A 318 -25.38 17.17 21.71
CA VAL A 318 -25.15 16.01 22.61
C VAL A 318 -26.47 15.44 23.16
N PHE A 319 -27.55 16.24 23.21
CA PHE A 319 -28.84 15.79 23.71
C PHE A 319 -29.84 15.34 22.62
N ILE A 320 -29.52 15.53 21.33
CA ILE A 320 -30.37 15.17 20.18
C ILE A 320 -29.89 13.86 19.47
N LEU A 321 -28.68 13.41 19.75
CA LEU A 321 -28.11 12.12 19.35
C LEU A 321 -28.16 11.11 20.51
#